data_bb1987ff79db70d0c98dab853bcf10bf
#
_entry.id   bb1987ff79db70d0c98dab853bcf10bf
#
_cell.length_a   1.000
_cell.length_b   1.000
_cell.length_c   1.000
_cell.angle_alpha   90.00
_cell.angle_beta   90.00
_cell.angle_gamma   90.00
#
_symmetry.space_group_name_H-M   'P 1'
#
loop_
_entity.id
_entity.type
_entity.pdbx_description
1 polymer ?
#
loop_
_entity_poly.entity_id
_entity_poly.type
_entity_poly.pdbx_seq_one_letter_code
_entity_poly.pdbx_strand_id
1 'polypeptide(L)'
;MATEIQRVGVVGLGTMGAGIAQVCVQAGVETVGREVTEELCERARERIAHYLGRGVEKSRLTAEERDAALVRLTTTTDLADLEGCDLVIEAVVEELGAKREIFAELDRLLPSAVLATNTSALPVGEIAAATERPERVVGMHFFNPAPVLPLVEVVQAEESSDEAVETAFAFAERIGKRPIRCRDTPGFVVNRVLIPLLNDCVRVLEEASVTPEDLDTAMTAGVNWPIGPCALIDLIGVDVHVHASEALYGALGEERMRPPQRLVEMQKSGRLGRKTGEGFFRYG
;
A
#
# COMPACT_ATOMS: atom_id res chain seq x y z
N MET A 1 24.02 -6.31 10.71
CA MET A 1 24.16 -5.13 9.81
C MET A 1 23.13 -5.32 8.73
N ALA A 2 22.35 -4.28 8.35
CA ALA A 2 21.37 -4.39 7.29
C ALA A 2 22.03 -4.88 5.99
N THR A 3 21.41 -5.85 5.32
CA THR A 3 21.89 -6.35 4.03
C THR A 3 21.68 -5.27 2.97
N GLU A 4 22.70 -4.98 2.16
CA GLU A 4 22.56 -4.04 1.07
C GLU A 4 21.74 -4.68 -0.07
N ILE A 5 20.58 -4.11 -0.36
CA ILE A 5 19.65 -4.63 -1.38
C ILE A 5 20.10 -4.15 -2.76
N GLN A 6 20.51 -5.04 -3.63
CA GLN A 6 20.89 -4.72 -5.01
C GLN A 6 19.77 -5.04 -6.00
N ARG A 7 19.04 -6.13 -5.76
CA ARG A 7 17.98 -6.62 -6.62
C ARG A 7 16.69 -6.87 -5.84
N VAL A 8 15.57 -6.35 -6.34
CA VAL A 8 14.24 -6.46 -5.70
C VAL A 8 13.27 -7.19 -6.61
N GLY A 9 12.53 -8.12 -6.03
CA GLY A 9 11.35 -8.71 -6.62
C GLY A 9 10.08 -7.95 -6.23
N VAL A 10 9.15 -7.78 -7.15
CA VAL A 10 7.80 -7.28 -6.84
C VAL A 10 6.78 -8.25 -7.40
N VAL A 11 6.01 -8.90 -6.53
CA VAL A 11 5.02 -9.91 -6.92
C VAL A 11 3.62 -9.31 -6.88
N GLY A 12 2.95 -9.34 -8.05
CA GLY A 12 1.69 -8.64 -8.27
C GLY A 12 1.95 -7.20 -8.72
N LEU A 13 1.81 -6.92 -10.03
CA LEU A 13 2.05 -5.61 -10.64
C LEU A 13 0.74 -4.83 -10.88
N GLY A 14 -0.26 -5.03 -10.01
CA GLY A 14 -1.45 -4.19 -9.97
C GLY A 14 -1.12 -2.72 -9.68
N THR A 15 -2.08 -1.96 -9.19
CA THR A 15 -1.88 -0.53 -8.92
C THR A 15 -0.74 -0.27 -7.93
N MET A 16 -0.69 -1.04 -6.82
CA MET A 16 0.34 -0.87 -5.81
C MET A 16 1.69 -1.41 -6.27
N GLY A 17 1.75 -2.67 -6.75
CA GLY A 17 3.01 -3.27 -7.13
C GLY A 17 3.70 -2.56 -8.29
N ALA A 18 2.96 -2.11 -9.31
CA ALA A 18 3.54 -1.29 -10.38
C ALA A 18 4.10 0.04 -9.85
N GLY A 19 3.40 0.68 -8.89
CA GLY A 19 3.89 1.88 -8.23
C GLY A 19 5.15 1.64 -7.38
N ILE A 20 5.21 0.51 -6.67
CA ILE A 20 6.38 0.10 -5.88
C ILE A 20 7.56 -0.19 -6.82
N ALA A 21 7.35 -0.98 -7.88
CA ALA A 21 8.39 -1.26 -8.88
C ALA A 21 8.92 0.03 -9.52
N GLN A 22 8.03 0.98 -9.86
CA GLN A 22 8.42 2.29 -10.36
C GLN A 22 9.36 3.02 -9.40
N VAL A 23 9.03 3.05 -8.11
CA VAL A 23 9.87 3.70 -7.08
C VAL A 23 11.24 3.03 -7.00
N CYS A 24 11.30 1.70 -7.03
CA CYS A 24 12.55 0.95 -6.98
C CYS A 24 13.46 1.27 -8.17
N VAL A 25 12.95 1.22 -9.41
CA VAL A 25 13.76 1.51 -10.60
C VAL A 25 14.21 2.97 -10.68
N GLN A 26 13.39 3.91 -10.20
CA GLN A 26 13.76 5.32 -10.10
C GLN A 26 14.89 5.56 -9.09
N ALA A 27 14.94 4.77 -8.02
CA ALA A 27 16.01 4.81 -7.04
C ALA A 27 17.29 4.06 -7.47
N GLY A 28 17.34 3.58 -8.71
CA GLY A 28 18.49 2.89 -9.27
C GLY A 28 18.62 1.42 -8.90
N VAL A 29 17.54 0.79 -8.42
CA VAL A 29 17.51 -0.62 -8.00
C VAL A 29 17.07 -1.52 -9.16
N GLU A 30 17.80 -2.63 -9.39
CA GLU A 30 17.35 -3.67 -10.31
C GLU A 30 16.06 -4.29 -9.79
N THR A 31 15.02 -4.32 -10.63
CA THR A 31 13.69 -4.73 -10.20
C THR A 31 13.10 -5.77 -11.14
N VAL A 32 12.71 -6.90 -10.59
CA VAL A 32 11.99 -7.96 -11.30
C VAL A 32 10.54 -7.94 -10.87
N GLY A 33 9.66 -7.58 -11.76
CA GLY A 33 8.23 -7.60 -11.50
C GLY A 33 7.59 -8.90 -11.99
N ARG A 34 6.85 -9.59 -11.13
CA ARG A 34 6.16 -10.83 -11.50
C ARG A 34 4.66 -10.65 -11.55
N GLU A 35 4.05 -11.14 -12.62
CA GLU A 35 2.58 -11.24 -12.78
C GLU A 35 2.15 -12.61 -13.26
N VAL A 36 0.84 -12.87 -13.21
CA VAL A 36 0.30 -14.20 -13.57
C VAL A 36 0.20 -14.42 -15.07
N THR A 37 0.22 -13.37 -15.89
CA THR A 37 0.19 -13.47 -17.37
C THR A 37 1.10 -12.43 -18.01
N GLU A 38 1.61 -12.73 -19.22
CA GLU A 38 2.41 -11.80 -20.03
C GLU A 38 1.66 -10.50 -20.33
N GLU A 39 0.34 -10.58 -20.57
CA GLU A 39 -0.49 -9.40 -20.82
C GLU A 39 -0.48 -8.44 -19.62
N LEU A 40 -0.55 -8.97 -18.40
CA LEU A 40 -0.48 -8.14 -17.18
C LEU A 40 0.92 -7.58 -16.97
N CYS A 41 1.97 -8.33 -17.31
CA CYS A 41 3.35 -7.84 -17.32
C CYS A 41 3.50 -6.64 -18.27
N GLU A 42 3.00 -6.75 -19.49
CA GLU A 42 3.08 -5.68 -20.49
C GLU A 42 2.30 -4.43 -20.05
N ARG A 43 1.07 -4.60 -19.58
CA ARG A 43 0.26 -3.51 -19.02
C ARG A 43 0.97 -2.80 -17.85
N ALA A 44 1.66 -3.54 -16.99
CA ALA A 44 2.42 -2.95 -15.90
C ALA A 44 3.61 -2.12 -16.40
N ARG A 45 4.37 -2.65 -17.38
CA ARG A 45 5.48 -1.92 -18.04
C ARG A 45 4.98 -0.64 -18.70
N GLU A 46 3.91 -0.72 -19.48
CA GLU A 46 3.30 0.44 -20.13
C GLU A 46 2.87 1.51 -19.11
N ARG A 47 2.23 1.07 -18.01
CA ARG A 47 1.82 1.96 -16.92
C ARG A 47 3.01 2.66 -16.29
N ILE A 48 4.07 1.93 -15.95
CA ILE A 48 5.29 2.50 -15.38
C ILE A 48 5.94 3.47 -16.37
N ALA A 49 6.10 3.08 -17.64
CA ALA A 49 6.64 3.94 -18.68
C ALA A 49 5.83 5.23 -18.87
N HIS A 50 4.50 5.13 -18.86
CA HIS A 50 3.61 6.27 -18.94
C HIS A 50 3.83 7.27 -17.78
N TYR A 51 3.87 6.78 -16.54
CA TYR A 51 4.05 7.67 -15.38
C TYR A 51 5.46 8.27 -15.31
N LEU A 52 6.49 7.53 -15.71
CA LEU A 52 7.84 8.07 -15.86
C LEU A 52 7.90 9.13 -16.97
N GLY A 53 7.23 8.90 -18.11
CA GLY A 53 7.09 9.89 -19.19
C GLY A 53 6.40 11.18 -18.71
N ARG A 54 5.33 11.06 -17.93
CA ARG A 54 4.69 12.23 -17.30
C ARG A 54 5.60 12.95 -16.30
N GLY A 55 6.54 12.22 -15.68
CA GLY A 55 7.60 12.82 -14.86
C GLY A 55 8.51 13.73 -15.68
N VAL A 56 8.89 13.29 -16.88
CA VAL A 56 9.70 14.10 -17.82
C VAL A 56 8.93 15.31 -18.30
N GLU A 57 7.67 15.16 -18.75
CA GLU A 57 6.81 16.27 -19.18
C GLU A 57 6.66 17.36 -18.11
N LYS A 58 6.67 16.97 -16.83
CA LYS A 58 6.56 17.89 -15.67
C LYS A 58 7.92 18.35 -15.15
N SER A 59 9.02 18.09 -15.87
CA SER A 59 10.39 18.43 -15.47
C SER A 59 10.79 17.92 -14.07
N ARG A 60 10.26 16.76 -13.68
CA ARG A 60 10.60 16.06 -12.43
C ARG A 60 11.67 14.99 -12.64
N LEU A 61 11.86 14.56 -13.90
CA LEU A 61 12.86 13.62 -14.37
C LEU A 61 13.42 14.13 -15.68
N THR A 62 14.65 13.76 -16.01
CA THR A 62 15.19 13.88 -17.37
C THR A 62 14.77 12.66 -18.22
N ALA A 63 14.93 12.76 -19.54
CA ALA A 63 14.68 11.63 -20.43
C ALA A 63 15.68 10.49 -20.17
N GLU A 64 16.93 10.81 -19.86
CA GLU A 64 17.99 9.87 -19.54
C GLU A 64 17.69 9.11 -18.23
N GLU A 65 17.18 9.79 -17.21
CA GLU A 65 16.77 9.16 -15.95
C GLU A 65 15.59 8.20 -16.15
N ARG A 66 14.58 8.59 -16.96
CA ARG A 66 13.46 7.71 -17.35
C ARG A 66 13.99 6.46 -18.05
N ASP A 67 14.84 6.61 -19.06
CA ASP A 67 15.33 5.50 -19.86
C ASP A 67 16.21 4.55 -19.02
N ALA A 68 17.06 5.11 -18.16
CA ALA A 68 17.84 4.35 -17.20
C ALA A 68 16.97 3.59 -16.20
N ALA A 69 15.85 4.17 -15.75
CA ALA A 69 14.89 3.49 -14.86
C ALA A 69 14.20 2.32 -15.58
N LEU A 70 13.76 2.50 -16.83
CA LEU A 70 13.10 1.45 -17.61
C LEU A 70 14.02 0.27 -17.93
N VAL A 71 15.32 0.50 -18.13
CA VAL A 71 16.32 -0.58 -18.34
C VAL A 71 16.46 -1.47 -17.10
N ARG A 72 16.23 -0.95 -15.89
CA ARG A 72 16.29 -1.71 -14.63
C ARG A 72 15.07 -2.55 -14.36
N LEU A 73 14.00 -2.42 -15.15
CA LEU A 73 12.76 -3.17 -14.98
C LEU A 73 12.75 -4.39 -15.89
N THR A 74 12.71 -5.57 -15.30
CA THR A 74 12.37 -6.83 -15.96
C THR A 74 11.00 -7.29 -15.48
N THR A 75 10.20 -7.90 -16.36
CA THR A 75 8.92 -8.51 -15.96
C THR A 75 8.88 -9.97 -16.38
N THR A 76 8.21 -10.79 -15.58
CA THR A 76 8.13 -12.26 -15.79
C THR A 76 6.81 -12.81 -15.29
N THR A 77 6.46 -14.00 -15.75
CA THR A 77 5.35 -14.79 -15.21
C THR A 77 5.83 -15.90 -14.27
N ASP A 78 7.13 -16.18 -14.23
CA ASP A 78 7.73 -17.24 -13.42
C ASP A 78 8.29 -16.68 -12.10
N LEU A 79 7.94 -17.28 -10.96
CA LEU A 79 8.51 -16.94 -9.66
C LEU A 79 9.98 -17.33 -9.55
N ALA A 80 10.46 -18.32 -10.31
CA ALA A 80 11.85 -18.71 -10.31
C ALA A 80 12.80 -17.61 -10.80
N ASP A 81 12.32 -16.69 -11.66
CA ASP A 81 13.12 -15.55 -12.16
C ASP A 81 13.44 -14.51 -11.05
N LEU A 82 12.80 -14.64 -9.88
CA LEU A 82 13.14 -13.86 -8.70
C LEU A 82 14.41 -14.36 -7.98
N GLU A 83 14.98 -15.49 -8.41
CA GLU A 83 16.23 -16.00 -7.85
C GLU A 83 17.32 -14.92 -7.88
N GLY A 84 18.01 -14.76 -6.73
CA GLY A 84 19.01 -13.71 -6.54
C GLY A 84 18.43 -12.33 -6.17
N CYS A 85 17.13 -12.21 -5.91
CA CYS A 85 16.61 -11.03 -5.23
C CYS A 85 16.97 -11.04 -3.75
N ASP A 86 17.39 -9.89 -3.24
CA ASP A 86 17.73 -9.71 -1.80
C ASP A 86 16.48 -9.42 -0.96
N LEU A 87 15.47 -8.81 -1.60
CA LEU A 87 14.18 -8.44 -1.02
C LEU A 87 13.09 -8.73 -2.05
N VAL A 88 11.97 -9.31 -1.60
CA VAL A 88 10.76 -9.43 -2.40
C VAL A 88 9.60 -8.73 -1.72
N ILE A 89 8.90 -7.86 -2.45
CA ILE A 89 7.71 -7.15 -1.97
C ILE A 89 6.48 -7.70 -2.68
N GLU A 90 5.62 -8.36 -1.92
CA GLU A 90 4.36 -8.91 -2.42
C GLU A 90 3.25 -7.85 -2.36
N ALA A 91 2.51 -7.69 -3.45
CA ALA A 91 1.39 -6.77 -3.62
C ALA A 91 0.24 -7.38 -4.45
N VAL A 92 -0.05 -8.67 -4.22
CA VAL A 92 -1.17 -9.38 -4.86
C VAL A 92 -2.51 -9.00 -4.20
N VAL A 93 -3.58 -9.71 -4.54
CA VAL A 93 -4.91 -9.51 -3.95
C VAL A 93 -4.87 -9.62 -2.43
N GLU A 94 -5.71 -8.83 -1.75
CA GLU A 94 -5.75 -8.74 -0.28
C GLU A 94 -6.54 -9.93 0.31
N GLU A 95 -6.04 -11.13 0.08
CA GLU A 95 -6.61 -12.40 0.56
C GLU A 95 -5.52 -13.22 1.25
N LEU A 96 -5.77 -13.61 2.51
CA LEU A 96 -4.79 -14.28 3.35
C LEU A 96 -4.30 -15.60 2.73
N GLY A 97 -5.22 -16.39 2.14
CA GLY A 97 -4.87 -17.67 1.50
C GLY A 97 -3.89 -17.47 0.33
N ALA A 98 -4.19 -16.54 -0.57
CA ALA A 98 -3.34 -16.24 -1.73
C ALA A 98 -1.94 -15.74 -1.30
N LYS A 99 -1.88 -14.89 -0.28
CA LYS A 99 -0.59 -14.40 0.24
C LYS A 99 0.23 -15.52 0.89
N ARG A 100 -0.40 -16.38 1.68
CA ARG A 100 0.26 -17.54 2.31
C ARG A 100 0.84 -18.51 1.29
N GLU A 101 0.10 -18.82 0.22
CA GLU A 101 0.59 -19.68 -0.87
C GLU A 101 1.83 -19.10 -1.53
N ILE A 102 1.80 -17.81 -1.89
CA ILE A 102 2.93 -17.12 -2.50
C ILE A 102 4.13 -17.06 -1.54
N PHE A 103 3.93 -16.75 -0.27
CA PHE A 103 5.02 -16.67 0.71
C PHE A 103 5.68 -18.04 0.93
N ALA A 104 4.90 -19.14 1.00
CA ALA A 104 5.45 -20.48 1.10
C ALA A 104 6.30 -20.87 -0.13
N GLU A 105 5.92 -20.40 -1.33
CA GLU A 105 6.68 -20.63 -2.55
C GLU A 105 7.94 -19.77 -2.61
N LEU A 106 7.83 -18.47 -2.30
CA LEU A 106 8.96 -17.54 -2.25
C LEU A 106 10.01 -17.97 -1.22
N ASP A 107 9.58 -18.43 -0.04
CA ASP A 107 10.50 -18.89 1.00
C ASP A 107 11.34 -20.09 0.54
N ARG A 108 10.76 -21.02 -0.22
CA ARG A 108 11.49 -22.16 -0.80
C ARG A 108 12.48 -21.74 -1.88
N LEU A 109 12.10 -20.80 -2.74
CA LEU A 109 12.92 -20.31 -3.85
C LEU A 109 14.05 -19.38 -3.38
N LEU A 110 13.80 -18.59 -2.35
CA LEU A 110 14.66 -17.48 -1.94
C LEU A 110 15.10 -17.59 -0.47
N PRO A 111 15.92 -18.59 -0.10
CA PRO A 111 16.23 -18.88 1.30
C PRO A 111 16.97 -17.76 2.03
N SER A 112 17.53 -16.79 1.31
CA SER A 112 18.31 -15.68 1.87
C SER A 112 17.61 -14.33 1.83
N ALA A 113 16.54 -14.19 1.01
CA ALA A 113 15.85 -12.93 0.84
C ALA A 113 15.01 -12.53 2.06
N VAL A 114 14.83 -11.24 2.24
CA VAL A 114 13.75 -10.71 3.08
C VAL A 114 12.46 -10.74 2.26
N LEU A 115 11.39 -11.26 2.84
CA LEU A 115 10.07 -11.30 2.22
C LEU A 115 9.16 -10.26 2.88
N ALA A 116 8.67 -9.32 2.09
CA ALA A 116 7.82 -8.25 2.57
C ALA A 116 6.42 -8.33 1.97
N THR A 117 5.37 -8.19 2.77
CA THR A 117 4.00 -8.04 2.30
C THR A 117 3.57 -6.58 2.31
N ASN A 118 2.90 -6.13 1.23
CA ASN A 118 2.30 -4.79 1.17
C ASN A 118 0.84 -4.82 1.65
N THR A 119 0.46 -5.77 2.50
CA THR A 119 -0.88 -5.81 3.07
C THR A 119 -1.21 -4.51 3.81
N SER A 120 -2.48 -4.12 3.77
CA SER A 120 -3.00 -2.95 4.50
C SER A 120 -3.76 -3.31 5.79
N ALA A 121 -4.18 -4.59 5.92
CA ALA A 121 -5.08 -5.00 6.99
C ALA A 121 -4.86 -6.43 7.49
N LEU A 122 -4.21 -7.31 6.71
CA LEU A 122 -4.00 -8.70 7.11
C LEU A 122 -2.83 -8.80 8.09
N PRO A 123 -2.91 -9.70 9.10
CA PRO A 123 -1.82 -9.91 10.04
C PRO A 123 -0.58 -10.45 9.33
N VAL A 124 0.55 -9.75 9.49
CA VAL A 124 1.84 -10.15 8.90
C VAL A 124 2.31 -11.49 9.46
N GLY A 125 2.11 -11.72 10.76
CA GLY A 125 2.43 -12.99 11.42
C GLY A 125 1.68 -14.17 10.84
N GLU A 126 0.41 -14.02 10.45
CA GLU A 126 -0.34 -15.11 9.82
C GLU A 126 0.15 -15.43 8.39
N ILE A 127 0.70 -14.45 7.70
CA ILE A 127 1.37 -14.66 6.40
C ILE A 127 2.71 -15.34 6.63
N ALA A 128 3.50 -14.86 7.59
CA ALA A 128 4.80 -15.41 7.98
C ALA A 128 4.71 -16.89 8.40
N ALA A 129 3.64 -17.28 9.09
CA ALA A 129 3.39 -18.65 9.52
C ALA A 129 3.28 -19.69 8.37
N ALA A 130 3.16 -19.24 7.12
CA ALA A 130 3.20 -20.11 5.95
C ALA A 130 4.63 -20.41 5.46
N THR A 131 5.64 -19.80 6.02
CA THR A 131 7.06 -19.96 5.65
C THR A 131 7.81 -20.83 6.67
N GLU A 132 8.93 -21.42 6.26
CA GLU A 132 9.85 -22.13 7.16
C GLU A 132 10.79 -21.16 7.90
N ARG A 133 10.87 -19.90 7.43
CA ARG A 133 11.74 -18.83 7.96
C ARG A 133 10.96 -17.55 8.26
N PRO A 134 9.98 -17.61 9.18
CA PRO A 134 9.14 -16.46 9.52
C PRO A 134 9.95 -15.25 10.03
N GLU A 135 11.15 -15.47 10.54
CA GLU A 135 12.07 -14.40 10.97
C GLU A 135 12.53 -13.49 9.83
N ARG A 136 12.37 -13.90 8.55
CA ARG A 136 12.68 -13.11 7.36
C ARG A 136 11.47 -12.38 6.78
N VAL A 137 10.30 -12.56 7.36
CA VAL A 137 9.05 -11.94 6.89
C VAL A 137 8.76 -10.66 7.64
N VAL A 138 8.44 -9.61 6.90
CA VAL A 138 8.04 -8.28 7.43
C VAL A 138 6.86 -7.72 6.65
N GLY A 139 6.17 -6.72 7.18
CA GLY A 139 5.28 -5.87 6.39
C GLY A 139 6.04 -4.65 5.85
N MET A 140 5.75 -4.27 4.61
CA MET A 140 6.13 -2.98 4.03
C MET A 140 4.89 -2.34 3.42
N HIS A 141 4.11 -1.67 4.25
CA HIS A 141 2.86 -1.05 3.83
C HIS A 141 3.10 0.30 3.18
N PHE A 142 2.99 0.33 1.84
CA PHE A 142 3.04 1.54 1.03
C PHE A 142 1.66 2.16 0.90
N PHE A 143 1.60 3.46 0.73
CA PHE A 143 0.35 4.20 0.55
C PHE A 143 0.11 4.57 -0.91
N ASN A 144 -1.14 4.47 -1.35
CA ASN A 144 -1.53 4.75 -2.74
C ASN A 144 -1.70 6.27 -2.98
N PRO A 145 -1.04 6.86 -4.01
CA PRO A 145 -0.12 6.24 -4.97
C PRO A 145 1.32 6.10 -4.42
N ALA A 146 1.90 4.90 -4.53
CA ALA A 146 3.22 4.62 -3.99
C ALA A 146 4.33 5.58 -4.49
N PRO A 147 4.36 6.04 -5.76
CA PRO A 147 5.36 7.02 -6.21
C PRO A 147 5.19 8.42 -5.62
N VAL A 148 4.02 8.75 -5.05
CA VAL A 148 3.69 10.10 -4.57
C VAL A 148 3.80 10.21 -3.06
N LEU A 149 3.21 9.24 -2.34
CA LEU A 149 3.18 9.28 -0.88
C LEU A 149 4.51 8.79 -0.30
N PRO A 150 5.13 9.59 0.59
CA PRO A 150 6.47 9.28 1.09
C PRO A 150 6.49 8.20 2.19
N LEU A 151 5.38 7.96 2.88
CA LEU A 151 5.33 7.06 4.02
C LEU A 151 5.40 5.59 3.62
N VAL A 152 6.16 4.80 4.40
CA VAL A 152 6.10 3.34 4.44
C VAL A 152 6.03 2.91 5.90
N GLU A 153 5.06 2.09 6.27
CA GLU A 153 5.04 1.41 7.56
C GLU A 153 5.81 0.09 7.43
N VAL A 154 6.93 -0.03 8.14
CA VAL A 154 7.68 -1.28 8.28
C VAL A 154 7.12 -2.01 9.50
N VAL A 155 6.41 -3.08 9.23
CA VAL A 155 5.62 -3.82 10.22
C VAL A 155 6.41 -5.04 10.70
N GLN A 156 6.65 -5.11 12.00
CA GLN A 156 7.32 -6.22 12.66
C GLN A 156 6.28 -7.18 13.24
N ALA A 157 6.21 -8.40 12.70
CA ALA A 157 5.51 -9.50 13.35
C ALA A 157 6.31 -10.02 14.56
N GLU A 158 5.71 -10.88 15.38
CA GLU A 158 6.37 -11.43 16.57
C GLU A 158 7.63 -12.23 16.21
N GLU A 159 7.58 -12.96 15.09
CA GLU A 159 8.67 -13.78 14.59
C GLU A 159 9.70 -13.01 13.78
N SER A 160 9.35 -11.81 13.26
CA SER A 160 10.27 -11.03 12.42
C SER A 160 11.54 -10.67 13.16
N SER A 161 12.69 -10.99 12.58
CA SER A 161 13.99 -10.61 13.16
C SER A 161 14.24 -9.11 13.05
N ASP A 162 14.99 -8.56 13.98
CA ASP A 162 15.43 -7.16 13.92
C ASP A 162 16.27 -6.90 12.66
N GLU A 163 17.01 -7.89 12.15
CA GLU A 163 17.80 -7.76 10.93
C GLU A 163 16.91 -7.59 9.70
N ALA A 164 15.81 -8.36 9.56
CA ALA A 164 14.86 -8.23 8.47
C ALA A 164 14.14 -6.89 8.51
N VAL A 165 13.71 -6.45 9.70
CA VAL A 165 13.07 -5.14 9.91
C VAL A 165 14.03 -4.01 9.56
N GLU A 166 15.28 -4.08 9.99
CA GLU A 166 16.30 -3.06 9.70
C GLU A 166 16.61 -3.00 8.20
N THR A 167 16.70 -4.16 7.55
CA THR A 167 16.93 -4.26 6.10
C THR A 167 15.78 -3.60 5.31
N ALA A 168 14.53 -3.91 5.66
CA ALA A 168 13.36 -3.30 5.02
C ALA A 168 13.28 -1.78 5.29
N PHE A 169 13.63 -1.36 6.50
CA PHE A 169 13.65 0.05 6.89
C PHE A 169 14.70 0.84 6.10
N ALA A 170 15.95 0.37 6.08
CA ALA A 170 17.03 0.99 5.33
C ALA A 170 16.75 1.00 3.82
N PHE A 171 16.14 -0.06 3.30
CA PHE A 171 15.71 -0.10 1.91
C PHE A 171 14.65 0.97 1.60
N ALA A 172 13.64 1.13 2.46
CA ALA A 172 12.62 2.16 2.27
C ALA A 172 13.24 3.57 2.25
N GLU A 173 14.21 3.86 3.13
CA GLU A 173 14.96 5.14 3.08
C GLU A 173 15.75 5.30 1.77
N ARG A 174 16.45 4.25 1.33
CA ARG A 174 17.23 4.26 0.09
C ARG A 174 16.38 4.59 -1.15
N ILE A 175 15.14 4.10 -1.21
CA ILE A 175 14.22 4.42 -2.30
C ILE A 175 13.46 5.74 -2.10
N GLY A 176 13.93 6.61 -1.22
CA GLY A 176 13.41 7.95 -1.00
C GLY A 176 12.11 8.02 -0.19
N LYS A 177 11.77 6.94 0.53
CA LYS A 177 10.62 6.92 1.43
C LYS A 177 10.98 7.40 2.83
N ARG A 178 9.96 7.64 3.64
CA ARG A 178 10.06 7.97 5.07
C ARG A 178 9.45 6.81 5.85
N PRO A 179 10.25 5.80 6.20
CA PRO A 179 9.71 4.66 6.94
C PRO A 179 9.45 5.00 8.40
N ILE A 180 8.45 4.34 8.95
CA ILE A 180 8.23 4.22 10.40
C ILE A 180 8.18 2.75 10.77
N ARG A 181 8.59 2.41 11.99
CA ARG A 181 8.47 1.05 12.53
C ARG A 181 7.19 0.94 13.34
N CYS A 182 6.48 -0.16 13.17
CA CYS A 182 5.34 -0.50 13.99
C CYS A 182 5.26 -2.01 14.19
N ARG A 183 4.48 -2.42 15.18
CA ARG A 183 4.15 -3.83 15.41
C ARG A 183 2.99 -4.26 14.53
N ASP A 184 2.92 -5.56 14.28
CA ASP A 184 1.80 -6.20 13.60
C ASP A 184 0.54 -6.15 14.49
N THR A 185 -0.17 -5.05 14.37
CA THR A 185 -1.43 -4.82 15.06
C THR A 185 -2.50 -4.36 14.06
N PRO A 186 -3.77 -4.66 14.28
CA PRO A 186 -4.84 -4.32 13.34
C PRO A 186 -4.82 -2.84 12.93
N GLY A 187 -4.67 -2.59 11.62
CA GLY A 187 -4.60 -1.26 11.01
C GLY A 187 -3.28 -0.51 11.20
N PHE A 188 -2.25 -1.19 11.72
CA PHE A 188 -0.91 -0.65 11.99
C PHE A 188 -0.96 0.71 12.72
N VAL A 189 -0.44 1.78 12.15
CA VAL A 189 -0.49 3.12 12.75
C VAL A 189 -1.52 3.99 12.04
N VAL A 190 -1.41 4.15 10.72
CA VAL A 190 -2.23 5.13 9.99
C VAL A 190 -3.70 4.72 10.00
N ASN A 191 -4.03 3.50 9.59
CA ASN A 191 -5.43 3.06 9.52
C ASN A 191 -6.04 2.97 10.93
N ARG A 192 -5.26 2.55 11.93
CA ARG A 192 -5.69 2.49 13.34
C ARG A 192 -6.15 3.84 13.90
N VAL A 193 -5.52 4.93 13.44
CA VAL A 193 -5.87 6.31 13.84
C VAL A 193 -6.90 6.92 12.89
N LEU A 194 -6.67 6.80 11.58
CA LEU A 194 -7.45 7.53 10.58
C LEU A 194 -8.87 7.01 10.43
N ILE A 195 -9.04 5.68 10.41
CA ILE A 195 -10.36 5.08 10.17
C ILE A 195 -11.39 5.50 11.23
N PRO A 196 -11.15 5.30 12.54
CA PRO A 196 -12.12 5.73 13.56
C PRO A 196 -12.30 7.25 13.60
N LEU A 197 -11.24 8.03 13.32
CA LEU A 197 -11.32 9.48 13.24
C LEU A 197 -12.27 9.94 12.13
N LEU A 198 -12.19 9.35 10.95
CA LEU A 198 -13.10 9.66 9.84
C LEU A 198 -14.53 9.14 10.12
N ASN A 199 -14.66 7.99 10.76
CA ASN A 199 -15.97 7.50 11.24
C ASN A 199 -16.62 8.48 12.20
N ASP A 200 -15.87 9.03 13.16
CA ASP A 200 -16.37 10.02 14.11
C ASP A 200 -16.76 11.33 13.40
N CYS A 201 -15.99 11.76 12.41
CA CYS A 201 -16.36 12.90 11.56
C CYS A 201 -17.71 12.69 10.86
N VAL A 202 -17.96 11.49 10.33
CA VAL A 202 -19.23 11.17 9.66
C VAL A 202 -20.40 11.12 10.66
N ARG A 203 -20.18 10.63 11.88
CA ARG A 203 -21.22 10.66 12.94
C ARG A 203 -21.61 12.08 13.30
N VAL A 204 -20.65 13.00 13.39
CA VAL A 204 -20.90 14.43 13.65
C VAL A 204 -21.79 15.07 12.57
N LEU A 205 -21.72 14.65 11.29
CA LEU A 205 -22.65 15.16 10.27
C LEU A 205 -24.12 14.91 10.64
N GLU A 206 -24.39 13.74 11.22
CA GLU A 206 -25.77 13.36 11.60
C GLU A 206 -26.18 14.06 12.89
N GLU A 207 -25.32 14.05 13.89
CA GLU A 207 -25.58 14.58 15.23
C GLU A 207 -25.70 16.12 15.26
N ALA A 208 -24.81 16.83 14.56
CA ALA A 208 -24.75 18.28 14.57
C ALA A 208 -25.57 18.93 13.44
N SER A 209 -26.18 18.12 12.57
CA SER A 209 -26.96 18.61 11.42
C SER A 209 -26.18 19.58 10.53
N VAL A 210 -24.87 19.34 10.37
CA VAL A 210 -24.00 20.14 9.48
C VAL A 210 -23.89 19.49 8.11
N THR A 211 -23.56 20.28 7.09
CA THR A 211 -23.32 19.75 5.74
C THR A 211 -21.91 19.16 5.61
N PRO A 212 -21.65 18.28 4.62
CA PRO A 212 -20.29 17.83 4.32
C PRO A 212 -19.31 19.00 4.06
N GLU A 213 -19.78 20.05 3.40
CA GLU A 213 -19.03 21.28 3.11
C GLU A 213 -18.65 22.03 4.40
N ASP A 214 -19.59 22.13 5.35
CA ASP A 214 -19.35 22.80 6.63
C ASP A 214 -18.35 22.02 7.48
N LEU A 215 -18.47 20.67 7.53
CA LEU A 215 -17.54 19.83 8.24
C LEU A 215 -16.13 19.93 7.65
N ASP A 216 -16.00 19.82 6.33
CA ASP A 216 -14.72 19.96 5.64
C ASP A 216 -14.11 21.34 5.86
N THR A 217 -14.94 22.39 5.85
CA THR A 217 -14.49 23.77 6.19
C THR A 217 -14.03 23.87 7.63
N ALA A 218 -14.77 23.29 8.58
CA ALA A 218 -14.38 23.29 9.99
C ALA A 218 -13.01 22.63 10.22
N MET A 219 -12.73 21.51 9.54
CA MET A 219 -11.47 20.81 9.70
C MET A 219 -10.31 21.47 8.94
N THR A 220 -10.56 22.01 7.75
CA THR A 220 -9.50 22.67 6.96
C THR A 220 -9.18 24.07 7.50
N ALA A 221 -10.20 24.89 7.80
CA ALA A 221 -10.00 26.26 8.30
C ALA A 221 -9.79 26.32 9.82
N GLY A 222 -10.43 25.44 10.60
CA GLY A 222 -10.37 25.45 12.06
C GLY A 222 -9.10 24.81 12.64
N VAL A 223 -8.62 23.72 12.03
CA VAL A 223 -7.45 22.95 12.52
C VAL A 223 -6.38 22.72 11.46
N ASN A 224 -6.49 23.42 10.33
CA ASN A 224 -5.50 23.42 9.24
C ASN A 224 -5.21 22.04 8.62
N TRP A 225 -6.24 21.21 8.48
CA TRP A 225 -6.09 19.96 7.73
C TRP A 225 -5.88 20.26 6.24
N PRO A 226 -5.03 19.47 5.54
CA PRO A 226 -4.75 19.71 4.12
C PRO A 226 -5.93 19.36 3.21
N ILE A 227 -6.86 18.54 3.71
CA ILE A 227 -8.08 18.09 3.02
C ILE A 227 -9.16 17.82 4.06
N GLY A 228 -10.41 18.15 3.76
CA GLY A 228 -11.53 17.87 4.66
C GLY A 228 -11.84 16.37 4.75
N PRO A 229 -12.43 15.90 5.86
CA PRO A 229 -12.69 14.49 6.11
C PRO A 229 -13.62 13.83 5.07
N CYS A 230 -14.67 14.53 4.63
CA CYS A 230 -15.58 14.01 3.61
C CYS A 230 -14.89 13.90 2.24
N ALA A 231 -14.13 14.93 1.85
CA ALA A 231 -13.33 14.91 0.62
C ALA A 231 -12.22 13.85 0.67
N LEU A 232 -11.68 13.56 1.85
CA LEU A 232 -10.68 12.49 2.04
C LEU A 232 -11.32 11.11 1.89
N ILE A 233 -12.50 10.86 2.46
CA ILE A 233 -13.23 9.60 2.27
C ILE A 233 -13.57 9.41 0.78
N ASP A 234 -14.01 10.45 0.08
CA ASP A 234 -14.29 10.39 -1.36
C ASP A 234 -13.03 10.13 -2.20
N LEU A 235 -11.86 10.60 -1.75
CA LEU A 235 -10.58 10.35 -2.39
C LEU A 235 -10.09 8.90 -2.18
N ILE A 236 -10.23 8.37 -0.97
CA ILE A 236 -9.89 6.99 -0.60
C ILE A 236 -10.82 6.01 -1.33
N GLY A 237 -12.10 6.35 -1.37
CA GLY A 237 -13.21 5.54 -1.80
C GLY A 237 -14.02 5.04 -0.61
N VAL A 238 -15.32 5.31 -0.64
CA VAL A 238 -16.27 4.95 0.44
C VAL A 238 -16.25 3.45 0.73
N ASP A 239 -16.20 2.62 -0.31
CA ASP A 239 -16.12 1.16 -0.17
C ASP A 239 -14.82 0.70 0.48
N VAL A 240 -13.69 1.29 0.13
CA VAL A 240 -12.39 1.00 0.74
C VAL A 240 -12.41 1.37 2.22
N HIS A 241 -12.97 2.54 2.55
CA HIS A 241 -13.09 2.99 3.94
C HIS A 241 -14.03 2.10 4.76
N VAL A 242 -15.19 1.69 4.19
CA VAL A 242 -16.13 0.77 4.86
C VAL A 242 -15.47 -0.58 5.13
N HIS A 243 -14.80 -1.18 4.14
CA HIS A 243 -14.10 -2.46 4.32
C HIS A 243 -13.01 -2.37 5.39
N ALA A 244 -12.22 -1.30 5.40
CA ALA A 244 -11.19 -1.10 6.42
C ALA A 244 -11.81 -0.92 7.82
N SER A 245 -12.94 -0.22 7.92
CA SER A 245 -13.70 -0.06 9.17
C SER A 245 -14.22 -1.41 9.67
N GLU A 246 -14.82 -2.21 8.79
CA GLU A 246 -15.34 -3.55 9.14
C GLU A 246 -14.22 -4.49 9.60
N ALA A 247 -13.08 -4.49 8.90
CA ALA A 247 -11.91 -5.28 9.26
C ALA A 247 -11.39 -4.91 10.66
N LEU A 248 -11.24 -3.61 10.94
CA LEU A 248 -10.82 -3.13 12.25
C LEU A 248 -11.84 -3.42 13.34
N TYR A 249 -13.13 -3.26 13.04
CA TYR A 249 -14.18 -3.60 13.98
C TYR A 249 -14.19 -5.10 14.31
N GLY A 250 -14.06 -5.96 13.30
CA GLY A 250 -13.95 -7.41 13.48
C GLY A 250 -12.77 -7.84 14.34
N ALA A 251 -11.61 -7.17 14.15
CA ALA A 251 -10.39 -7.50 14.87
C ALA A 251 -10.35 -6.97 16.31
N LEU A 252 -10.99 -5.83 16.58
CA LEU A 252 -10.84 -5.09 17.86
C LEU A 252 -12.11 -5.05 18.72
N GLY A 253 -13.29 -5.23 18.11
CA GLY A 253 -14.58 -5.13 18.80
C GLY A 253 -14.94 -3.72 19.31
N GLU A 254 -14.19 -2.69 18.94
CA GLU A 254 -14.40 -1.32 19.40
C GLU A 254 -15.45 -0.61 18.53
N GLU A 255 -16.56 -0.12 19.12
CA GLU A 255 -17.67 0.53 18.39
C GLU A 255 -17.21 1.71 17.51
N ARG A 256 -16.19 2.44 17.91
CA ARG A 256 -15.65 3.54 17.11
C ARG A 256 -15.09 3.08 15.75
N MET A 257 -14.72 1.80 15.62
CA MET A 257 -14.24 1.21 14.37
C MET A 257 -15.38 0.83 13.43
N ARG A 258 -16.59 0.62 13.95
CA ARG A 258 -17.75 0.27 13.14
C ARG A 258 -18.06 1.37 12.13
N PRO A 259 -18.23 1.04 10.84
CA PRO A 259 -18.57 2.06 9.84
C PRO A 259 -19.93 2.70 10.16
N PRO A 260 -20.04 4.04 10.10
CA PRO A 260 -21.31 4.73 10.21
C PRO A 260 -22.32 4.25 9.16
N GLN A 261 -23.61 4.20 9.53
CA GLN A 261 -24.67 3.70 8.65
C GLN A 261 -24.72 4.46 7.32
N ARG A 262 -24.48 5.76 7.33
CA ARG A 262 -24.41 6.61 6.14
C ARG A 262 -23.40 6.13 5.12
N LEU A 263 -22.20 5.72 5.56
CA LEU A 263 -21.17 5.20 4.64
C LEU A 263 -21.57 3.86 4.03
N VAL A 264 -22.21 2.99 4.83
CA VAL A 264 -22.74 1.70 4.33
C VAL A 264 -23.85 1.94 3.28
N GLU A 265 -24.71 2.93 3.48
CA GLU A 265 -25.76 3.29 2.52
C GLU A 265 -25.17 3.92 1.24
N MET A 266 -24.15 4.76 1.36
CA MET A 266 -23.43 5.32 0.21
C MET A 266 -22.77 4.20 -0.60
N GLN A 267 -22.11 3.26 0.05
CA GLN A 267 -21.51 2.07 -0.60
C GLN A 267 -22.58 1.27 -1.37
N LYS A 268 -23.70 0.92 -0.72
CA LYS A 268 -24.80 0.17 -1.36
C LYS A 268 -25.43 0.89 -2.55
N SER A 269 -25.46 2.22 -2.52
CA SER A 269 -26.00 3.04 -3.61
C SER A 269 -24.99 3.35 -4.72
N GLY A 270 -23.76 2.83 -4.64
CA GLY A 270 -22.72 3.07 -5.64
C GLY A 270 -22.07 4.45 -5.59
N ARG A 271 -22.36 5.26 -4.55
CA ARG A 271 -21.71 6.55 -4.32
C ARG A 271 -20.36 6.33 -3.64
N LEU A 272 -19.35 5.95 -4.45
CA LEU A 272 -18.05 5.51 -3.93
C LEU A 272 -16.99 6.61 -3.94
N GLY A 273 -17.37 7.86 -4.15
CA GLY A 273 -16.45 9.00 -4.19
C GLY A 273 -15.96 9.32 -5.59
N ARG A 274 -14.74 9.85 -5.70
CA ARG A 274 -14.18 10.35 -6.97
C ARG A 274 -14.17 9.31 -8.09
N LYS A 275 -13.94 8.04 -7.77
CA LYS A 275 -13.87 6.97 -8.78
C LYS A 275 -15.20 6.67 -9.49
N THR A 276 -16.33 7.04 -8.90
CA THR A 276 -17.67 6.91 -9.49
C THR A 276 -18.30 8.26 -9.85
N GLY A 277 -17.56 9.37 -9.66
CA GLY A 277 -18.05 10.73 -9.91
C GLY A 277 -18.98 11.28 -8.83
N GLU A 278 -19.36 10.48 -7.83
CA GLU A 278 -20.23 10.91 -6.73
C GLU A 278 -19.88 10.17 -5.43
N GLY A 279 -19.83 10.93 -4.33
CA GLY A 279 -19.65 10.45 -2.96
C GLY A 279 -20.39 11.37 -2.00
N PHE A 280 -19.70 11.98 -1.05
CA PHE A 280 -20.19 13.14 -0.30
C PHE A 280 -20.36 14.33 -1.22
N PHE A 281 -19.48 14.46 -2.22
CA PHE A 281 -19.48 15.51 -3.23
C PHE A 281 -19.71 14.93 -4.62
N ARG A 282 -20.00 15.82 -5.59
CA ARG A 282 -20.04 15.48 -7.01
C ARG A 282 -18.74 15.92 -7.66
N TYR A 283 -18.20 15.06 -8.52
CA TYR A 283 -16.95 15.26 -9.25
C TYR A 283 -17.27 15.24 -10.75
N GLY A 284 -17.02 16.35 -11.43
CA GLY A 284 -17.20 16.49 -12.89
C GLY A 284 -16.01 15.96 -13.68
#